data_a18fe319ec67c0af3c4b374c1c731e3d
#
_entry.id   a18fe319ec67c0af3c4b374c1c731e3d
#
_cell.length_a   1.000
_cell.length_b   1.000
_cell.length_c   1.000
_cell.angle_alpha   90.00
_cell.angle_beta   90.00
_cell.angle_gamma   90.00
#
_symmetry.space_group_name_H-M   'P 1'
#
loop_
_entity.id
_entity.type
_entity.pdbx_description
1 polymer ?
#
loop_
_entity_poly.entity_id
_entity_poly.type
_entity_poly.pdbx_seq_one_letter_code
_entity_poly.pdbx_strand_id
1 'polypeptide(L)'
;QRLATEIEENPALESGKENEYEHQEESTELDDNFNDDDINIEDYLNDDDIPDYKLNTNNYSADDEEKNIPFVSGVGFNQSLKNQLQTFSFNKTDNEIANFLVGSIDHTGYLRRDISDIVDDLAFTMGIYTDINNVKEILKTIHLLDPPGVGAQNLQDCLLIQLKRKIESNSINNAINIIANHFEIFIKKHY
;
A
#
# COMPACT_ATOMS: atom_id res chain seq x y z
N GLN A 1 -18.70 -6.41 -44.48
CA GLN A 1 -18.64 -4.94 -44.58
C GLN A 1 -18.50 -4.24 -43.22
N ARG A 2 -19.16 -4.67 -42.15
CA ARG A 2 -19.03 -4.06 -40.80
C ARG A 2 -17.65 -4.27 -40.16
N LEU A 3 -17.01 -5.43 -40.36
CA LEU A 3 -15.67 -5.73 -39.82
C LEU A 3 -14.56 -4.88 -40.45
N ALA A 4 -14.72 -4.54 -41.73
CA ALA A 4 -13.75 -3.71 -42.45
C ALA A 4 -13.76 -2.25 -41.97
N THR A 5 -14.92 -1.72 -41.61
CA THR A 5 -15.06 -0.36 -41.07
C THR A 5 -14.56 -0.26 -39.64
N GLU A 6 -14.73 -1.32 -38.81
CA GLU A 6 -14.18 -1.35 -37.46
C GLU A 6 -12.64 -1.42 -37.41
N ILE A 7 -12.03 -2.09 -38.40
CA ILE A 7 -10.56 -2.13 -38.51
C ILE A 7 -9.98 -0.76 -38.95
N GLU A 8 -10.73 -0.02 -39.79
CA GLU A 8 -10.33 1.35 -40.19
C GLU A 8 -10.46 2.36 -39.03
N GLU A 9 -11.47 2.19 -38.17
CA GLU A 9 -11.74 3.11 -37.03
C GLU A 9 -10.86 2.82 -35.81
N ASN A 10 -10.31 1.60 -35.70
CA ASN A 10 -9.52 1.20 -34.54
C ASN A 10 -8.15 0.62 -34.94
N PRO A 11 -7.09 1.45 -35.03
CA PRO A 11 -5.76 1.02 -35.47
C PRO A 11 -5.09 -0.01 -34.54
N ALA A 12 -5.69 -0.35 -33.39
CA ALA A 12 -5.22 -1.40 -32.49
C ALA A 12 -5.67 -2.81 -32.91
N LEU A 13 -6.58 -2.93 -33.89
CA LEU A 13 -7.03 -4.20 -34.47
C LEU A 13 -6.18 -4.50 -35.71
N GLU A 14 -5.03 -5.13 -35.55
CA GLU A 14 -4.29 -5.68 -36.68
C GLU A 14 -4.97 -6.98 -37.17
N SER A 15 -5.17 -7.08 -38.49
CA SER A 15 -5.55 -8.35 -39.10
C SER A 15 -4.43 -9.35 -38.89
N GLY A 16 -4.68 -10.40 -38.09
CA GLY A 16 -3.70 -11.45 -37.85
C GLY A 16 -3.22 -12.04 -39.18
N LYS A 17 -1.93 -11.92 -39.47
CA LYS A 17 -1.27 -12.67 -40.51
C LYS A 17 -1.19 -14.11 -40.02
N GLU A 18 -1.92 -15.00 -40.64
CA GLU A 18 -1.66 -16.43 -40.55
C GLU A 18 -0.24 -16.66 -41.05
N ASN A 19 0.70 -16.86 -40.14
CA ASN A 19 2.00 -17.40 -40.48
C ASN A 19 1.78 -18.89 -40.79
N GLU A 20 1.65 -19.22 -42.06
CA GLU A 20 1.90 -20.55 -42.57
C GLU A 20 3.36 -20.88 -42.26
N TYR A 21 3.61 -21.64 -41.21
CA TYR A 21 4.88 -22.31 -41.02
C TYR A 21 4.97 -23.44 -42.05
N GLU A 22 5.53 -23.16 -43.23
CA GLU A 22 6.06 -24.22 -44.10
C GLU A 22 7.15 -24.94 -43.36
N HIS A 23 6.84 -26.18 -42.91
CA HIS A 23 7.83 -27.17 -42.53
C HIS A 23 8.66 -27.52 -43.78
N GLN A 24 9.77 -26.82 -43.97
CA GLN A 24 10.85 -27.39 -44.79
C GLN A 24 11.56 -28.42 -43.92
N GLU A 25 11.26 -29.68 -44.15
CA GLU A 25 12.12 -30.80 -43.75
C GLU A 25 13.39 -30.73 -44.57
N GLU A 26 14.38 -30.02 -44.08
CA GLU A 26 15.75 -30.13 -44.58
C GLU A 26 16.40 -31.34 -43.88
N SER A 27 16.36 -32.47 -44.58
CA SER A 27 17.09 -33.67 -44.21
C SER A 27 18.58 -33.37 -44.36
N THR A 28 19.23 -32.86 -43.32
CA THR A 28 20.67 -32.94 -43.21
C THR A 28 21.06 -34.34 -42.80
N GLU A 29 21.58 -35.10 -43.78
CA GLU A 29 22.34 -36.31 -43.51
C GLU A 29 23.47 -35.96 -42.54
N LEU A 30 23.35 -36.33 -41.28
CA LEU A 30 24.42 -36.29 -40.32
C LEU A 30 25.39 -37.41 -40.66
N ASP A 31 26.55 -36.99 -41.20
CA ASP A 31 27.72 -37.81 -41.43
C ASP A 31 28.17 -38.40 -40.09
N ASP A 32 27.91 -39.68 -39.90
CA ASP A 32 28.30 -40.51 -38.75
C ASP A 32 29.81 -40.68 -38.76
N ASN A 33 30.56 -39.66 -38.37
CA ASN A 33 31.99 -39.76 -38.13
C ASN A 33 32.41 -39.01 -36.87
N PHE A 34 31.74 -39.27 -35.77
CA PHE A 34 32.29 -38.95 -34.46
C PHE A 34 33.12 -40.15 -33.98
N ASN A 35 34.45 -40.00 -34.15
CA ASN A 35 35.40 -40.87 -33.45
C ASN A 35 35.22 -40.67 -31.96
N ASP A 36 34.79 -41.72 -31.26
CA ASP A 36 34.45 -41.79 -29.84
C ASP A 36 35.70 -41.84 -28.94
N ASP A 37 36.87 -41.37 -29.42
CA ASP A 37 38.14 -41.66 -28.72
C ASP A 37 38.90 -40.43 -28.23
N ASP A 38 38.35 -39.19 -28.16
CA ASP A 38 39.18 -38.07 -27.65
C ASP A 38 38.41 -36.97 -26.91
N ILE A 39 37.29 -37.25 -26.29
CA ILE A 39 36.72 -36.29 -25.33
C ILE A 39 37.17 -36.73 -23.92
N ASN A 40 38.33 -36.26 -23.52
CA ASN A 40 38.85 -36.42 -22.18
C ASN A 40 38.04 -35.50 -21.22
N ILE A 41 37.01 -36.05 -20.57
CA ILE A 41 36.15 -35.33 -19.65
C ILE A 41 36.95 -34.80 -18.45
N GLU A 42 38.11 -35.36 -18.14
CA GLU A 42 38.95 -34.93 -17.04
C GLU A 42 39.62 -33.58 -17.28
N ASP A 43 39.83 -33.15 -18.53
CA ASP A 43 40.34 -31.81 -18.86
C ASP A 43 39.30 -30.70 -18.63
N TYR A 44 38.02 -31.05 -18.54
CA TYR A 44 36.92 -30.09 -18.19
C TYR A 44 36.61 -30.05 -16.72
N LEU A 45 37.14 -30.97 -15.89
CA LEU A 45 36.90 -31.08 -14.46
C LEU A 45 38.00 -30.48 -13.60
N ASN A 46 39.06 -29.92 -14.21
CA ASN A 46 40.07 -29.16 -13.44
C ASN A 46 39.51 -27.81 -13.05
N ASP A 47 38.97 -27.77 -11.84
CA ASP A 47 38.31 -26.64 -11.20
C ASP A 47 39.30 -25.50 -10.82
N ASP A 48 40.60 -25.69 -11.06
CA ASP A 48 41.66 -24.75 -10.63
C ASP A 48 42.00 -23.65 -11.67
N ASP A 49 41.44 -23.71 -12.89
CA ASP A 49 41.75 -22.76 -13.93
C ASP A 49 40.56 -21.86 -14.39
N ILE A 50 39.49 -21.81 -13.61
CA ILE A 50 38.42 -20.83 -13.88
C ILE A 50 38.85 -19.50 -13.33
N PRO A 51 39.21 -18.52 -14.19
CA PRO A 51 39.65 -17.21 -13.72
C PRO A 51 38.55 -16.59 -12.85
N ASP A 52 38.90 -16.06 -11.66
CA ASP A 52 37.99 -15.43 -10.70
C ASP A 52 37.04 -14.37 -11.30
N TYR A 53 37.41 -13.76 -12.42
CA TYR A 53 36.54 -12.81 -13.13
C TYR A 53 35.32 -13.47 -13.78
N LYS A 54 35.37 -14.79 -14.14
CA LYS A 54 34.22 -15.52 -14.67
C LYS A 54 33.23 -15.93 -13.60
N LEU A 55 33.67 -16.09 -12.35
CA LEU A 55 32.80 -16.39 -11.21
C LEU A 55 32.09 -15.15 -10.71
N ASN A 56 32.64 -13.96 -10.99
CA ASN A 56 32.11 -12.66 -10.58
C ASN A 56 31.46 -11.86 -11.73
N THR A 57 31.23 -12.46 -12.90
CA THR A 57 30.41 -11.80 -13.91
C THR A 57 28.98 -11.74 -13.42
N ASN A 58 28.61 -10.56 -12.93
CA ASN A 58 27.21 -10.22 -12.75
C ASN A 58 26.51 -10.49 -14.08
N ASN A 59 25.65 -11.48 -14.10
CA ASN A 59 24.90 -11.90 -15.30
C ASN A 59 23.76 -10.90 -15.56
N TYR A 60 24.10 -9.61 -15.63
CA TYR A 60 23.21 -8.54 -16.03
C TYR A 60 23.34 -8.35 -17.53
N SER A 61 22.33 -8.74 -18.27
CA SER A 61 22.14 -8.33 -19.65
C SER A 61 21.74 -6.85 -19.65
N ALA A 62 22.14 -6.10 -20.67
CA ALA A 62 21.71 -4.70 -20.85
C ALA A 62 20.19 -4.57 -21.05
N ASP A 63 19.50 -5.67 -21.32
CA ASP A 63 18.04 -5.80 -21.43
C ASP A 63 17.36 -6.35 -20.16
N ASP A 64 18.10 -6.68 -19.11
CA ASP A 64 17.49 -7.01 -17.82
C ASP A 64 16.94 -5.72 -17.23
N GLU A 65 15.63 -5.52 -17.41
CA GLU A 65 14.87 -4.58 -16.60
C GLU A 65 15.15 -4.87 -15.13
N GLU A 66 15.67 -3.89 -14.39
CA GLU A 66 15.82 -3.99 -12.94
C GLU A 66 14.46 -4.42 -12.38
N LYS A 67 14.31 -5.70 -12.08
CA LYS A 67 13.14 -6.19 -11.34
C LYS A 67 13.22 -5.51 -9.99
N ASN A 68 12.54 -4.37 -9.88
CA ASN A 68 12.27 -3.76 -8.59
C ASN A 68 11.57 -4.83 -7.72
N ILE A 69 12.36 -5.52 -6.91
CA ILE A 69 11.82 -6.43 -5.90
C ILE A 69 10.98 -5.52 -5.01
N PRO A 70 9.64 -5.69 -4.99
CA PRO A 70 8.82 -4.87 -4.12
C PRO A 70 9.28 -5.17 -2.69
N PHE A 71 9.97 -4.20 -2.08
CA PHE A 71 10.20 -4.25 -0.65
C PHE A 71 8.84 -4.37 0.00
N VAL A 72 8.65 -5.43 0.77
CA VAL A 72 7.46 -5.56 1.62
C VAL A 72 7.45 -4.31 2.48
N SER A 73 6.63 -3.34 2.08
CA SER A 73 6.47 -2.09 2.80
C SER A 73 6.05 -2.40 4.22
N GLY A 74 6.63 -1.69 5.16
CA GLY A 74 6.38 -1.86 6.59
C GLY A 74 4.89 -1.91 6.94
N VAL A 75 4.61 -2.08 8.21
CA VAL A 75 3.26 -2.20 8.79
C VAL A 75 2.34 -1.10 8.24
N GLY A 76 1.24 -1.48 7.60
CA GLY A 76 0.28 -0.53 7.05
C GLY A 76 -0.27 0.41 8.12
N PHE A 77 -0.73 1.61 7.70
CA PHE A 77 -1.22 2.66 8.60
C PHE A 77 -2.25 2.14 9.62
N ASN A 78 -3.32 1.49 9.16
CA ASN A 78 -4.35 0.94 10.04
C ASN A 78 -3.82 -0.14 10.97
N GLN A 79 -2.86 -0.95 10.52
CA GLN A 79 -2.24 -1.97 11.37
C GLN A 79 -1.37 -1.34 12.45
N SER A 80 -0.66 -0.25 12.13
CA SER A 80 0.10 0.52 13.12
C SER A 80 -0.81 1.08 14.21
N LEU A 81 -1.96 1.65 13.84
CA LEU A 81 -2.95 2.16 14.80
C LEU A 81 -3.52 1.03 15.68
N LYS A 82 -3.84 -0.13 15.09
CA LYS A 82 -4.31 -1.31 15.85
C LYS A 82 -3.26 -1.80 16.85
N ASN A 83 -1.99 -1.80 16.46
CA ASN A 83 -0.90 -2.18 17.36
C ASN A 83 -0.77 -1.19 18.53
N GLN A 84 -0.94 0.11 18.27
CA GLN A 84 -0.96 1.13 19.32
C GLN A 84 -2.15 0.98 20.25
N LEU A 85 -3.34 0.62 19.74
CA LEU A 85 -4.53 0.36 20.57
C LEU A 85 -4.29 -0.72 21.63
N GLN A 86 -3.48 -1.73 21.32
CA GLN A 86 -3.18 -2.82 22.27
C GLN A 86 -2.41 -2.33 23.51
N THR A 87 -1.83 -1.13 23.48
CA THR A 87 -1.18 -0.54 24.66
C THR A 87 -2.16 0.04 25.67
N PHE A 88 -3.42 0.26 25.26
CA PHE A 88 -4.46 0.77 26.13
C PHE A 88 -5.26 -0.39 26.75
N SER A 89 -5.63 -0.23 28.01
CA SER A 89 -6.43 -1.23 28.72
C SER A 89 -7.93 -0.98 28.48
N PHE A 90 -8.45 -1.52 27.39
CA PHE A 90 -9.89 -1.50 27.10
C PHE A 90 -10.59 -2.74 27.63
N ASN A 91 -11.89 -2.62 27.92
CA ASN A 91 -12.77 -3.77 28.07
C ASN A 91 -12.90 -4.49 26.72
N LYS A 92 -13.34 -5.75 26.71
CA LYS A 92 -13.46 -6.53 25.49
C LYS A 92 -14.37 -5.83 24.46
N THR A 93 -15.53 -5.32 24.89
CA THR A 93 -16.48 -4.59 24.04
C THR A 93 -15.89 -3.28 23.53
N ASP A 94 -15.22 -2.51 24.39
CA ASP A 94 -14.61 -1.23 24.02
C ASP A 94 -13.45 -1.43 23.03
N ASN A 95 -12.70 -2.53 23.16
CA ASN A 95 -11.65 -2.89 22.22
C ASN A 95 -12.21 -3.24 20.82
N GLU A 96 -13.34 -3.96 20.78
CA GLU A 96 -14.03 -4.24 19.51
C GLU A 96 -14.53 -2.96 18.85
N ILE A 97 -15.11 -2.03 19.61
CA ILE A 97 -15.53 -0.71 19.14
C ILE A 97 -14.32 0.10 18.65
N ALA A 98 -13.22 0.13 19.41
CA ALA A 98 -12.00 0.84 19.02
C ALA A 98 -11.38 0.31 17.72
N ASN A 99 -11.35 -1.02 17.55
CA ASN A 99 -10.90 -1.66 16.31
C ASN A 99 -11.81 -1.33 15.13
N PHE A 100 -13.12 -1.26 15.34
CA PHE A 100 -14.06 -0.85 14.30
C PHE A 100 -13.87 0.61 13.90
N LEU A 101 -13.69 1.50 14.89
CA LEU A 101 -13.41 2.92 14.65
C LEU A 101 -12.12 3.10 13.83
N VAL A 102 -11.02 2.42 14.20
CA VAL A 102 -9.76 2.45 13.44
C VAL A 102 -9.94 1.92 12.03
N GLY A 103 -10.77 0.88 11.83
CA GLY A 103 -11.13 0.38 10.50
C GLY A 103 -11.93 1.35 9.65
N SER A 104 -12.67 2.28 10.30
CA SER A 104 -13.50 3.31 9.64
C SER A 104 -12.73 4.59 9.30
N ILE A 105 -11.46 4.72 9.75
CA ILE A 105 -10.58 5.84 9.42
C ILE A 105 -10.08 5.68 7.97
N ASP A 106 -10.14 6.76 7.22
CA ASP A 106 -9.68 6.79 5.84
C ASP A 106 -8.12 6.79 5.75
N HIS A 107 -7.59 6.65 4.53
CA HIS A 107 -6.15 6.68 4.28
C HIS A 107 -5.48 8.02 4.61
N THR A 108 -6.28 9.09 4.77
CA THR A 108 -5.82 10.43 5.18
C THR A 108 -5.85 10.64 6.68
N GLY A 109 -6.37 9.67 7.45
CA GLY A 109 -6.45 9.70 8.89
C GLY A 109 -7.72 10.32 9.47
N TYR A 110 -8.72 10.66 8.63
CA TYR A 110 -9.98 11.25 9.07
C TYR A 110 -11.07 10.22 9.27
N LEU A 111 -11.91 10.45 10.26
CA LEU A 111 -13.18 9.73 10.48
C LEU A 111 -14.32 10.57 9.89
N ARG A 112 -14.64 10.35 8.61
CA ARG A 112 -15.64 11.16 7.88
C ARG A 112 -17.08 10.78 8.18
N ARG A 113 -17.29 9.63 8.81
CA ARG A 113 -18.63 9.12 9.14
C ARG A 113 -19.15 9.75 10.43
N ASP A 114 -20.45 9.98 10.48
CA ASP A 114 -21.09 10.46 11.70
C ASP A 114 -21.08 9.38 12.79
N ILE A 115 -20.93 9.80 14.03
CA ILE A 115 -20.86 8.88 15.18
C ILE A 115 -22.19 8.12 15.35
N SER A 116 -23.33 8.73 15.01
CA SER A 116 -24.62 8.05 14.97
C SER A 116 -24.63 6.85 14.04
N ASP A 117 -24.12 7.04 12.81
CA ASP A 117 -24.08 5.98 11.80
C ASP A 117 -23.14 4.84 12.23
N ILE A 118 -22.06 5.19 12.93
CA ILE A 118 -21.12 4.21 13.47
C ILE A 118 -21.79 3.37 14.58
N VAL A 119 -22.60 3.98 15.44
CA VAL A 119 -23.35 3.26 16.48
C VAL A 119 -24.35 2.27 15.85
N ASP A 120 -25.04 2.71 14.79
CA ASP A 120 -25.95 1.84 14.06
C ASP A 120 -25.22 0.69 13.35
N ASP A 121 -24.08 0.97 12.73
CA ASP A 121 -23.24 -0.05 12.11
C ASP A 121 -22.70 -1.08 13.11
N LEU A 122 -22.28 -0.65 14.30
CA LEU A 122 -21.85 -1.54 15.39
C LEU A 122 -22.97 -2.48 15.82
N ALA A 123 -24.18 -1.95 15.94
CA ALA A 123 -25.36 -2.75 16.29
C ALA A 123 -25.69 -3.79 15.21
N PHE A 124 -25.66 -3.37 13.91
CA PHE A 124 -26.03 -4.24 12.79
C PHE A 124 -24.94 -5.25 12.42
N THR A 125 -23.67 -4.84 12.44
CA THR A 125 -22.57 -5.67 11.94
C THR A 125 -22.00 -6.58 13.02
N MET A 126 -21.86 -6.07 14.24
CA MET A 126 -21.19 -6.76 15.35
C MET A 126 -22.16 -7.16 16.47
N GLY A 127 -23.42 -6.72 16.43
CA GLY A 127 -24.40 -6.96 17.50
C GLY A 127 -24.05 -6.23 18.80
N ILE A 128 -23.23 -5.19 18.73
CA ILE A 128 -22.80 -4.41 19.90
C ILE A 128 -23.71 -3.20 20.05
N TYR A 129 -24.53 -3.22 21.08
CA TYR A 129 -25.38 -2.08 21.41
C TYR A 129 -24.64 -1.16 22.37
N THR A 130 -24.32 0.04 21.91
CA THR A 130 -23.56 1.04 22.66
C THR A 130 -24.17 2.42 22.52
N ASP A 131 -23.85 3.30 23.46
CA ASP A 131 -24.29 4.69 23.45
C ASP A 131 -23.31 5.57 22.66
N ILE A 132 -23.82 6.65 22.05
CA ILE A 132 -23.01 7.67 21.36
C ILE A 132 -21.92 8.22 22.28
N ASN A 133 -22.22 8.38 23.59
CA ASN A 133 -21.24 8.90 24.55
C ASN A 133 -20.06 7.95 24.76
N ASN A 134 -20.31 6.64 24.83
CA ASN A 134 -19.24 5.65 24.94
C ASN A 134 -18.34 5.65 23.70
N VAL A 135 -18.92 5.70 22.50
CA VAL A 135 -18.14 5.79 21.25
C VAL A 135 -17.28 7.06 21.22
N LYS A 136 -17.82 8.20 21.71
CA LYS A 136 -17.06 9.46 21.83
C LYS A 136 -15.90 9.36 22.83
N GLU A 137 -16.06 8.64 23.93
CA GLU A 137 -14.98 8.42 24.90
C GLU A 137 -13.87 7.56 24.31
N ILE A 138 -14.22 6.49 23.61
CA ILE A 138 -13.26 5.65 22.90
C ILE A 138 -12.54 6.47 21.80
N LEU A 139 -13.28 7.31 21.06
CA LEU A 139 -12.69 8.18 20.04
C LEU A 139 -11.68 9.18 20.63
N LYS A 140 -11.93 9.71 21.84
CA LYS A 140 -10.94 10.55 22.54
C LYS A 140 -9.64 9.79 22.81
N THR A 141 -9.72 8.50 23.11
CA THR A 141 -8.52 7.67 23.30
C THR A 141 -7.79 7.43 21.96
N ILE A 142 -8.55 7.26 20.86
CA ILE A 142 -7.98 7.15 19.51
C ILE A 142 -7.22 8.43 19.11
N HIS A 143 -7.71 9.61 19.53
CA HIS A 143 -7.01 10.87 19.30
C HIS A 143 -5.63 10.96 19.99
N LEU A 144 -5.31 10.04 20.93
CA LEU A 144 -4.00 9.94 21.56
C LEU A 144 -2.99 9.11 20.75
N LEU A 145 -3.43 8.40 19.71
CA LEU A 145 -2.58 7.60 18.85
C LEU A 145 -1.66 8.47 17.98
N ASP A 146 -0.61 7.87 17.44
CA ASP A 146 0.29 8.49 16.47
C ASP A 146 -0.06 8.02 15.04
N PRO A 147 -0.09 8.96 14.08
CA PRO A 147 0.23 10.40 14.13
C PRO A 147 -0.87 11.27 14.78
N PRO A 148 -0.48 12.43 15.37
CA PRO A 148 -1.44 13.32 16.02
C PRO A 148 -2.46 13.88 15.03
N GLY A 149 -3.75 13.85 15.43
CA GLY A 149 -4.87 14.27 14.59
C GLY A 149 -5.63 13.12 13.93
N VAL A 150 -5.22 11.87 14.18
CA VAL A 150 -5.95 10.68 13.71
C VAL A 150 -7.33 10.61 14.34
N GLY A 151 -8.32 10.22 13.53
CA GLY A 151 -9.72 10.10 13.96
C GLY A 151 -10.47 11.42 14.03
N ALA A 152 -9.88 12.53 13.58
CA ALA A 152 -10.58 13.81 13.48
C ALA A 152 -11.67 13.75 12.42
N GLN A 153 -12.81 14.41 12.65
CA GLN A 153 -13.90 14.46 11.67
C GLN A 153 -13.64 15.50 10.57
N ASN A 154 -12.98 16.58 10.91
CA ASN A 154 -12.69 17.70 10.02
C ASN A 154 -11.32 18.33 10.31
N LEU A 155 -10.90 19.27 9.46
CA LEU A 155 -9.62 19.94 9.60
C LEU A 155 -9.51 20.74 10.92
N GLN A 156 -10.60 21.38 11.37
CA GLN A 156 -10.63 22.14 12.62
C GLN A 156 -10.30 21.22 13.81
N ASP A 157 -10.96 20.06 13.89
CA ASP A 157 -10.73 19.06 14.96
C ASP A 157 -9.30 18.52 14.91
N CYS A 158 -8.80 18.22 13.71
CA CYS A 158 -7.44 17.75 13.51
C CYS A 158 -6.41 18.75 14.09
N LEU A 159 -6.56 20.01 13.77
CA LEU A 159 -5.68 21.08 14.28
C LEU A 159 -5.81 21.24 15.80
N LEU A 160 -7.02 21.16 16.35
CA LEU A 160 -7.25 21.23 17.79
C LEU A 160 -6.60 20.09 18.54
N ILE A 161 -6.70 18.84 18.00
CA ILE A 161 -6.05 17.66 18.59
C ILE A 161 -4.53 17.84 18.59
N GLN A 162 -3.96 18.30 17.47
CA GLN A 162 -2.52 18.53 17.34
C GLN A 162 -2.03 19.61 18.31
N LEU A 163 -2.77 20.71 18.45
CA LEU A 163 -2.41 21.80 19.36
C LEU A 163 -2.47 21.36 20.83
N LYS A 164 -3.49 20.59 21.21
CA LYS A 164 -3.63 20.06 22.58
C LYS A 164 -2.50 19.11 22.99
N ARG A 165 -1.80 18.48 22.01
CA ARG A 165 -0.64 17.61 22.27
C ARG A 165 0.66 18.37 22.46
N LYS A 166 0.70 19.66 22.10
CA LYS A 166 1.90 20.49 22.28
C LYS A 166 2.02 20.95 23.73
N ILE A 167 3.24 21.29 24.11
CA ILE A 167 3.52 21.84 25.44
C ILE A 167 2.76 23.16 25.63
N GLU A 168 2.02 23.29 26.70
CA GLU A 168 1.22 24.47 26.99
C GLU A 168 2.09 25.75 27.01
N SER A 169 1.67 26.73 26.20
CA SER A 169 2.22 28.08 26.20
C SER A 169 1.12 29.06 25.87
N ASN A 170 1.33 30.36 26.21
CA ASN A 170 0.37 31.39 25.89
C ASN A 170 0.06 31.46 24.39
N SER A 171 1.07 31.25 23.54
CA SER A 171 0.89 31.25 22.10
C SER A 171 0.02 30.08 21.63
N ILE A 172 0.15 28.88 22.24
CA ILE A 172 -0.66 27.71 21.90
C ILE A 172 -2.10 27.90 22.38
N ASN A 173 -2.32 28.45 23.58
CA ASN A 173 -3.65 28.75 24.08
C ASN A 173 -4.37 29.80 23.20
N ASN A 174 -3.66 30.81 22.72
CA ASN A 174 -4.20 31.74 21.73
C ASN A 174 -4.54 31.06 20.40
N ALA A 175 -3.67 30.17 19.91
CA ALA A 175 -3.92 29.43 18.69
C ALA A 175 -5.15 28.51 18.81
N ILE A 176 -5.30 27.81 19.94
CA ILE A 176 -6.48 26.99 20.23
C ILE A 176 -7.74 27.85 20.21
N ASN A 177 -7.70 29.04 20.84
CA ASN A 177 -8.84 29.93 20.87
C ASN A 177 -9.23 30.44 19.47
N ILE A 178 -8.25 30.78 18.65
CA ILE A 178 -8.48 31.24 17.26
C ILE A 178 -9.11 30.09 16.44
N ILE A 179 -8.57 28.90 16.53
CA ILE A 179 -9.08 27.76 15.75
C ILE A 179 -10.45 27.31 16.27
N ALA A 180 -10.71 27.36 17.57
CA ALA A 180 -11.99 26.98 18.12
C ALA A 180 -13.12 27.96 17.76
N ASN A 181 -12.86 29.28 17.82
CA ASN A 181 -13.90 30.30 17.73
C ASN A 181 -13.88 31.10 16.41
N HIS A 182 -12.75 31.15 15.72
CA HIS A 182 -12.56 32.04 14.55
C HIS A 182 -12.03 31.25 13.32
N PHE A 183 -12.33 29.95 13.21
CA PHE A 183 -11.80 29.07 12.17
C PHE A 183 -12.11 29.54 10.74
N GLU A 184 -13.33 30.05 10.50
CA GLU A 184 -13.71 30.55 9.17
C GLU A 184 -12.90 31.78 8.74
N ILE A 185 -12.63 32.69 9.69
CA ILE A 185 -11.82 33.92 9.46
C ILE A 185 -10.38 33.51 9.18
N PHE A 186 -9.88 32.54 9.95
CA PHE A 186 -8.54 31.99 9.78
C PHE A 186 -8.35 31.35 8.39
N ILE A 187 -9.31 30.56 7.89
CA ILE A 187 -9.22 29.96 6.55
C ILE A 187 -9.23 31.03 5.46
N LYS A 188 -10.09 32.05 5.61
CA LYS A 188 -10.21 33.14 4.62
C LYS A 188 -9.02 34.11 4.65
N LYS A 189 -8.06 33.91 5.56
CA LYS A 189 -6.89 34.81 5.76
C LYS A 189 -7.25 36.26 5.98
N HIS A 190 -8.39 36.53 6.62
CA HIS A 190 -8.83 37.85 7.00
C HIS A 190 -8.40 38.12 8.46
N TYR A 191 -7.11 38.44 8.66
CA TYR A 191 -6.53 38.80 9.95
C TYR A 191 -5.69 40.06 9.85
#